data_56a8c55c3d4af53ddf5355f39d56f138
#
_entry.id   56a8c55c3d4af53ddf5355f39d56f138
#
_cell.length_a   1.000
_cell.length_b   1.000
_cell.length_c   1.000
_cell.angle_alpha   90.00
_cell.angle_beta   90.00
_cell.angle_gamma   90.00
#
_symmetry.space_group_name_H-M   'P 1'
#
loop_
_entity.id
_entity.type
_entity.pdbx_description
1 polymer ?
#
loop_
_entity_poly.entity_id
_entity_poly.type
_entity_poly.pdbx_seq_one_letter_code
_entity_poly.pdbx_strand_id
1 'polypeptide(L)'
;MKYRIGLIISTLLISAAAQAHSLKGLWDGTVKYDDYKIPFLIEFSQKGDAVTAAFFNGDEQVTSTGGSLIAKSLNVNFDHYATRLTATYENGVVKGTYGNTRYGFHDFEAQPHKKVAAADVKAPDIAGVWTIPNESPKGEHAWRLVVQQSGAHLSAAILRVDGDTGALVGDFNGGKFQLSHFDGARASLAEITPKDDGSLEIELRGFKNSLKRFTAVRADQAKSKGVPEPTDPEEHTRVKDPNEPFQFSFADLSGKTVSNTDEQFRGKVVIVNVTGSWCPNCHDEAPFLVELYRKYHAQGLEIVALDFEEPEQRKDPTRLQAFIKKYGIHYTYLLAGEPSELQAKIPQAVNLNSWPTTFFLGRDGKVRAIHAGFAAPASGDFNVALKKETTERIEKLLSENVRASR
;
A
#
# COMPACT_ATOMS: atom_id res chain seq x y z
N MET A 1 46.32 -39.71 68.22
CA MET A 1 45.55 -38.58 67.70
C MET A 1 45.41 -38.72 66.18
N LYS A 2 44.26 -39.12 65.69
CA LYS A 2 43.95 -39.28 64.24
C LYS A 2 43.11 -38.11 63.73
N TYR A 3 43.69 -37.27 62.90
CA TYR A 3 42.94 -36.18 62.22
C TYR A 3 42.24 -36.75 61.00
N ARG A 4 40.91 -36.63 60.98
CA ARG A 4 40.09 -36.84 59.78
C ARG A 4 39.96 -35.53 59.02
N ILE A 5 40.43 -35.44 57.80
CA ILE A 5 40.22 -34.32 56.86
C ILE A 5 38.91 -34.62 56.11
N GLY A 6 37.91 -33.82 56.40
CA GLY A 6 36.66 -33.87 55.65
C GLY A 6 36.78 -33.06 54.32
N LEU A 7 36.58 -33.73 53.22
CA LEU A 7 36.57 -33.14 51.89
C LEU A 7 35.15 -32.56 51.63
N ILE A 8 35.02 -31.23 51.59
CA ILE A 8 33.78 -30.53 51.20
C ILE A 8 33.79 -30.41 49.68
N ILE A 9 32.95 -31.20 49.00
CA ILE A 9 32.67 -31.05 47.56
C ILE A 9 31.63 -29.98 47.40
N SER A 10 32.05 -28.77 47.00
CA SER A 10 31.12 -27.70 46.58
C SER A 10 30.68 -28.01 45.15
N THR A 11 29.44 -28.45 44.98
CA THR A 11 28.78 -28.54 43.68
C THR A 11 28.41 -27.15 43.22
N LEU A 12 29.17 -26.56 42.28
CA LEU A 12 28.77 -25.39 41.52
C LEU A 12 27.62 -25.78 40.59
N LEU A 13 26.41 -25.38 40.95
CA LEU A 13 25.26 -25.33 40.04
C LEU A 13 25.50 -24.17 39.06
N ILE A 14 26.04 -24.48 37.88
CA ILE A 14 26.04 -23.56 36.73
C ILE A 14 24.61 -23.49 36.24
N SER A 15 23.86 -22.50 36.70
CA SER A 15 22.60 -22.14 36.07
C SER A 15 22.94 -21.56 34.67
N ALA A 16 22.76 -22.36 33.64
CA ALA A 16 22.70 -21.84 32.28
C ALA A 16 21.50 -20.91 32.21
N ALA A 17 21.73 -19.63 32.44
CA ALA A 17 20.77 -18.61 32.08
C ALA A 17 20.57 -18.71 30.56
N ALA A 18 19.44 -19.29 30.14
CA ALA A 18 19.01 -19.23 28.76
C ALA A 18 18.99 -17.77 28.38
N GLN A 19 19.92 -17.35 27.54
CA GLN A 19 19.92 -16.02 26.96
C GLN A 19 18.59 -15.89 26.25
N ALA A 20 17.64 -15.15 26.84
CA ALA A 20 16.40 -14.80 26.17
C ALA A 20 16.81 -13.94 24.97
N HIS A 21 16.82 -14.52 23.78
CA HIS A 21 17.04 -13.78 22.57
C HIS A 21 15.96 -12.70 22.50
N SER A 22 16.39 -11.44 22.46
CA SER A 22 15.46 -10.29 22.31
C SER A 22 14.79 -10.39 20.94
N LEU A 23 13.48 -10.16 20.89
CA LEU A 23 12.71 -10.06 19.64
C LEU A 23 13.04 -8.76 18.86
N LYS A 24 14.12 -8.09 19.17
CA LYS A 24 14.48 -6.78 18.59
C LYS A 24 15.34 -6.95 17.35
N GLY A 25 15.06 -6.16 16.30
CA GLY A 25 15.85 -6.05 15.08
C GLY A 25 15.14 -6.57 13.84
N LEU A 26 15.92 -6.78 12.78
CA LEU A 26 15.45 -7.20 11.46
C LEU A 26 15.35 -8.72 11.35
N TRP A 27 14.30 -9.20 10.70
CA TRP A 27 13.97 -10.63 10.57
C TRP A 27 13.60 -10.97 9.14
N ASP A 28 14.01 -12.14 8.68
CA ASP A 28 13.54 -12.76 7.45
C ASP A 28 12.25 -13.50 7.76
N GLY A 29 11.15 -12.98 7.20
CA GLY A 29 9.82 -13.53 7.38
C GLY A 29 9.30 -14.23 6.13
N THR A 30 8.37 -15.17 6.33
CA THR A 30 7.55 -15.76 5.27
C THR A 30 6.09 -15.85 5.70
N VAL A 31 5.19 -15.59 4.77
CA VAL A 31 3.77 -15.91 4.90
C VAL A 31 3.39 -16.93 3.82
N LYS A 32 2.61 -17.94 4.19
CA LYS A 32 2.26 -19.02 3.28
C LYS A 32 0.82 -18.85 2.78
N TYR A 33 0.67 -18.75 1.48
CA TYR A 33 -0.61 -18.78 0.79
C TYR A 33 -0.69 -20.07 -0.04
N ASP A 34 -1.64 -20.95 0.30
CA ASP A 34 -1.80 -22.26 -0.33
C ASP A 34 -0.50 -23.07 -0.42
N ASP A 35 0.09 -23.20 -1.60
CA ASP A 35 1.29 -24.00 -1.89
C ASP A 35 2.58 -23.15 -2.01
N TYR A 36 2.52 -21.82 -1.88
CA TYR A 36 3.67 -20.94 -2.02
C TYR A 36 3.91 -20.05 -0.80
N LYS A 37 5.16 -19.67 -0.60
CA LYS A 37 5.60 -18.76 0.46
C LYS A 37 6.02 -17.44 -0.14
N ILE A 38 5.61 -16.34 0.49
CA ILE A 38 6.03 -14.99 0.15
C ILE A 38 7.05 -14.55 1.18
N PRO A 39 8.33 -14.38 0.81
CA PRO A 39 9.35 -13.84 1.71
C PRO A 39 9.19 -12.33 1.86
N PHE A 40 9.57 -11.81 3.02
CA PHE A 40 9.60 -10.36 3.31
C PHE A 40 10.56 -10.07 4.45
N LEU A 41 10.91 -8.80 4.63
CA LEU A 41 11.61 -8.32 5.81
C LEU A 41 10.63 -7.73 6.82
N ILE A 42 10.84 -8.03 8.10
CA ILE A 42 10.09 -7.44 9.19
C ILE A 42 11.03 -7.01 10.30
N GLU A 43 10.87 -5.80 10.82
CA GLU A 43 11.60 -5.36 12.01
C GLU A 43 10.68 -5.43 13.22
N PHE A 44 11.19 -6.00 14.31
CA PHE A 44 10.52 -5.93 15.61
C PHE A 44 11.26 -4.96 16.53
N SER A 45 10.49 -4.16 17.26
CA SER A 45 10.95 -3.32 18.35
C SER A 45 10.20 -3.70 19.62
N GLN A 46 10.94 -3.90 20.72
CA GLN A 46 10.38 -4.35 21.99
C GLN A 46 10.81 -3.43 23.13
N LYS A 47 9.84 -3.06 23.98
CA LYS A 47 10.06 -2.33 25.24
C LYS A 47 9.22 -2.95 26.35
N GLY A 48 9.86 -3.73 27.22
CA GLY A 48 9.12 -4.58 28.16
C GLY A 48 8.26 -5.59 27.41
N ASP A 49 6.99 -5.67 27.74
CA ASP A 49 6.02 -6.52 27.06
C ASP A 49 5.46 -5.90 25.78
N ALA A 50 5.62 -4.58 25.57
CA ALA A 50 5.12 -3.90 24.39
C ALA A 50 6.01 -4.19 23.18
N VAL A 51 5.38 -4.54 22.05
CA VAL A 51 6.03 -4.85 20.77
C VAL A 51 5.41 -4.01 19.65
N THR A 52 6.25 -3.50 18.77
CA THR A 52 5.85 -3.00 17.46
C THR A 52 6.58 -3.75 16.37
N ALA A 53 5.98 -3.83 15.20
CA ALA A 53 6.61 -4.43 14.03
C ALA A 53 6.43 -3.55 12.80
N ALA A 54 7.32 -3.69 11.82
CA ALA A 54 7.21 -3.01 10.54
C ALA A 54 7.61 -3.96 9.41
N PHE A 55 6.75 -4.10 8.41
CA PHE A 55 7.09 -4.76 7.15
C PHE A 55 7.88 -3.81 6.26
N PHE A 56 8.84 -4.34 5.50
CA PHE A 56 9.65 -3.59 4.55
C PHE A 56 9.54 -4.19 3.15
N ASN A 57 9.36 -3.30 2.17
CA ASN A 57 9.44 -3.61 0.74
C ASN A 57 10.35 -2.55 0.09
N GLY A 58 11.67 -2.82 0.03
CA GLY A 58 12.66 -1.79 -0.26
C GLY A 58 12.64 -0.68 0.78
N ASP A 59 12.42 0.56 0.34
CA ASP A 59 12.33 1.74 1.21
C ASP A 59 10.92 1.96 1.80
N GLU A 60 9.93 1.19 1.34
CA GLU A 60 8.56 1.29 1.85
C GLU A 60 8.43 0.55 3.18
N GLN A 61 7.74 1.18 4.13
CA GLN A 61 7.55 0.64 5.48
C GLN A 61 6.08 0.71 5.92
N VAL A 62 5.56 -0.42 6.40
CA VAL A 62 4.23 -0.49 7.03
C VAL A 62 4.34 -0.90 8.48
N THR A 63 4.09 0.06 9.38
CA THR A 63 4.24 -0.12 10.83
C THR A 63 2.94 -0.59 11.47
N SER A 64 3.05 -1.50 12.43
CA SER A 64 1.95 -1.97 13.28
C SER A 64 1.36 -0.85 14.14
N THR A 65 0.12 -1.01 14.58
CA THR A 65 -0.55 -0.12 15.52
C THR A 65 -0.19 -0.40 16.98
N GLY A 66 0.33 -1.60 17.25
CA GLY A 66 0.78 -2.03 18.57
C GLY A 66 0.88 -3.54 18.67
N GLY A 67 1.27 -4.04 19.83
CA GLY A 67 1.39 -5.46 20.09
C GLY A 67 2.00 -5.76 21.46
N SER A 68 2.12 -7.04 21.77
CA SER A 68 2.71 -7.51 23.04
C SER A 68 3.41 -8.84 22.85
N LEU A 69 4.46 -9.04 23.66
CA LEU A 69 5.09 -10.35 23.89
C LEU A 69 5.01 -10.66 25.39
N ILE A 70 4.15 -11.60 25.76
CA ILE A 70 3.96 -12.04 27.14
C ILE A 70 4.34 -13.52 27.21
N ALA A 71 5.36 -13.82 28.01
CA ALA A 71 6.05 -15.11 28.03
C ALA A 71 6.54 -15.48 26.61
N LYS A 72 5.85 -16.37 25.91
CA LYS A 72 6.17 -16.76 24.53
C LYS A 72 5.11 -16.31 23.52
N SER A 73 3.99 -15.72 24.00
CA SER A 73 2.86 -15.34 23.16
C SER A 73 3.11 -13.95 22.57
N LEU A 74 3.27 -13.89 21.26
CA LEU A 74 3.45 -12.67 20.48
C LEU A 74 2.13 -12.32 19.77
N ASN A 75 1.63 -11.10 20.00
CA ASN A 75 0.51 -10.54 19.28
C ASN A 75 0.91 -9.18 18.73
N VAL A 76 0.70 -8.93 17.42
CA VAL A 76 0.97 -7.63 16.77
C VAL A 76 -0.21 -7.28 15.90
N ASN A 77 -0.73 -6.05 16.06
CA ASN A 77 -1.92 -5.58 15.36
C ASN A 77 -1.57 -4.54 14.29
N PHE A 78 -2.25 -4.66 13.16
CA PHE A 78 -2.26 -3.68 12.07
C PHE A 78 -3.72 -3.24 11.89
N ASP A 79 -4.25 -2.47 12.85
CA ASP A 79 -5.67 -2.13 12.93
C ASP A 79 -6.17 -1.39 11.70
N HIS A 80 -5.30 -0.58 11.06
CA HIS A 80 -5.59 0.13 9.82
C HIS A 80 -5.82 -0.79 8.60
N TYR A 81 -5.44 -2.07 8.70
CA TYR A 81 -5.78 -3.14 7.74
C TYR A 81 -6.73 -4.18 8.34
N ALA A 82 -7.10 -4.03 9.61
CA ALA A 82 -7.83 -5.02 10.38
C ALA A 82 -7.15 -6.40 10.34
N THR A 83 -5.82 -6.46 10.34
CA THR A 83 -5.02 -7.70 10.35
C THR A 83 -4.18 -7.81 11.61
N ARG A 84 -3.78 -9.03 11.95
CA ARG A 84 -2.95 -9.31 13.12
C ARG A 84 -2.01 -10.49 12.90
N LEU A 85 -0.86 -10.44 13.57
CA LEU A 85 0.04 -11.55 13.81
C LEU A 85 -0.27 -12.13 15.18
N THR A 86 -0.58 -13.42 15.25
CA THR A 86 -0.67 -14.20 16.49
C THR A 86 0.31 -15.34 16.40
N ALA A 87 1.34 -15.33 17.25
CA ALA A 87 2.48 -16.24 17.12
C ALA A 87 3.07 -16.63 18.48
N THR A 88 3.93 -17.64 18.47
CA THR A 88 4.86 -17.94 19.56
C THR A 88 6.25 -17.48 19.18
N TYR A 89 6.96 -16.92 20.15
CA TYR A 89 8.39 -16.63 20.04
C TYR A 89 9.18 -17.57 20.94
N GLU A 90 9.95 -18.45 20.35
CA GLU A 90 10.74 -19.45 21.06
C GLU A 90 12.00 -19.82 20.28
N ASN A 91 13.14 -19.97 20.98
CA ASN A 91 14.44 -20.37 20.41
C ASN A 91 14.90 -19.52 19.21
N GLY A 92 14.58 -18.22 19.21
CA GLY A 92 14.95 -17.32 18.12
C GLY A 92 14.08 -17.47 16.87
N VAL A 93 12.91 -18.10 16.96
CA VAL A 93 11.95 -18.24 15.86
C VAL A 93 10.61 -17.67 16.29
N VAL A 94 9.98 -16.90 15.40
CA VAL A 94 8.57 -16.49 15.48
C VAL A 94 7.76 -17.41 14.58
N LYS A 95 6.75 -18.09 15.12
CA LYS A 95 5.90 -19.00 14.36
C LYS A 95 4.44 -18.87 14.78
N GLY A 96 3.55 -18.70 13.81
CA GLY A 96 2.13 -18.52 14.08
C GLY A 96 1.32 -18.25 12.82
N THR A 97 0.36 -17.35 12.92
CA THR A 97 -0.52 -16.97 11.79
C THR A 97 -0.66 -15.47 11.67
N TYR A 98 -0.77 -15.01 10.44
CA TYR A 98 -1.07 -13.63 10.08
C TYR A 98 -2.35 -13.54 9.23
N GLY A 99 -3.18 -12.54 9.48
CA GLY A 99 -4.37 -12.31 8.68
C GLY A 99 -5.55 -11.76 9.48
N ASN A 100 -6.75 -12.02 8.98
CA ASN A 100 -8.00 -11.64 9.62
C ASN A 100 -9.12 -12.65 9.30
N THR A 101 -10.30 -12.45 9.88
CA THR A 101 -11.45 -13.36 9.69
C THR A 101 -12.03 -13.32 8.28
N ARG A 102 -11.81 -12.24 7.52
CA ARG A 102 -12.37 -12.06 6.17
C ARG A 102 -11.52 -12.75 5.10
N TYR A 103 -10.20 -12.54 5.15
CA TYR A 103 -9.27 -13.04 4.13
C TYR A 103 -8.57 -14.34 4.55
N GLY A 104 -8.84 -14.79 5.78
CA GLY A 104 -8.22 -15.97 6.37
C GLY A 104 -6.97 -15.64 7.17
N PHE A 105 -6.46 -16.68 7.84
CA PHE A 105 -5.20 -16.66 8.55
C PHE A 105 -4.22 -17.58 7.82
N HIS A 106 -3.02 -17.08 7.59
CA HIS A 106 -1.97 -17.74 6.82
C HIS A 106 -0.79 -18.04 7.73
N ASP A 107 -0.14 -19.18 7.53
CA ASP A 107 1.04 -19.56 8.30
C ASP A 107 2.12 -18.47 8.15
N PHE A 108 2.64 -18.04 9.29
CA PHE A 108 3.68 -17.03 9.41
C PHE A 108 4.89 -17.63 10.13
N GLU A 109 6.05 -17.41 9.58
CA GLU A 109 7.32 -17.81 10.21
C GLU A 109 8.36 -16.71 9.99
N ALA A 110 9.15 -16.38 11.02
CA ALA A 110 10.27 -15.45 10.90
C ALA A 110 11.46 -15.88 11.76
N GLN A 111 12.67 -15.58 11.27
CA GLN A 111 13.94 -15.81 11.95
C GLN A 111 14.82 -14.56 11.84
N PRO A 112 15.79 -14.36 12.76
CA PRO A 112 16.68 -13.21 12.70
C PRO A 112 17.35 -13.09 11.34
N HIS A 113 17.32 -11.87 10.77
CA HIS A 113 17.91 -11.60 9.47
C HIS A 113 19.41 -11.91 9.46
N LYS A 114 19.82 -12.68 8.47
CA LYS A 114 21.24 -12.97 8.23
C LYS A 114 21.67 -12.20 6.99
N LYS A 115 22.53 -11.19 7.20
CA LYS A 115 23.14 -10.48 6.08
C LYS A 115 23.94 -11.47 5.22
N VAL A 116 23.41 -11.83 4.08
CA VAL A 116 24.13 -12.62 3.08
C VAL A 116 25.02 -11.65 2.30
N ALA A 117 26.30 -11.99 2.17
CA ALA A 117 27.18 -11.22 1.27
C ALA A 117 26.57 -11.27 -0.13
N ALA A 118 26.44 -10.10 -0.78
CA ALA A 118 25.99 -10.07 -2.17
C ALA A 118 26.91 -10.96 -3.00
N ALA A 119 26.36 -12.00 -3.59
CA ALA A 119 27.10 -12.81 -4.55
C ALA A 119 27.45 -11.89 -5.73
N ASP A 120 28.67 -12.03 -6.27
CA ASP A 120 29.07 -11.32 -7.48
C ASP A 120 28.38 -11.96 -8.70
N VAL A 121 27.04 -11.80 -8.73
CA VAL A 121 26.16 -12.35 -9.77
C VAL A 121 25.99 -11.31 -10.85
N LYS A 122 26.46 -11.59 -12.06
CA LYS A 122 26.24 -10.74 -13.21
C LYS A 122 24.79 -10.90 -13.68
N ALA A 123 23.95 -9.92 -13.33
CA ALA A 123 22.58 -9.83 -13.80
C ALA A 123 22.50 -9.04 -15.12
N PRO A 124 21.55 -9.35 -16.02
CA PRO A 124 21.26 -8.50 -17.16
C PRO A 124 20.63 -7.19 -16.69
N ASP A 125 20.94 -6.09 -17.39
CA ASP A 125 20.34 -4.78 -17.10
C ASP A 125 18.93 -4.70 -17.72
N ILE A 126 17.92 -4.60 -16.84
CA ILE A 126 16.52 -4.43 -17.22
C ILE A 126 15.92 -3.14 -16.62
N ALA A 127 16.74 -2.24 -16.06
CA ALA A 127 16.25 -0.98 -15.51
C ALA A 127 15.45 -0.15 -16.54
N GLY A 128 14.47 0.62 -16.06
CA GLY A 128 13.65 1.51 -16.87
C GLY A 128 12.18 1.11 -16.94
N VAL A 129 11.47 1.65 -17.92
CA VAL A 129 10.02 1.47 -18.08
C VAL A 129 9.72 0.49 -19.21
N TRP A 130 8.79 -0.41 -18.90
CA TRP A 130 8.30 -1.44 -19.81
C TRP A 130 6.78 -1.35 -19.95
N THR A 131 6.25 -1.69 -21.11
CA THR A 131 4.81 -1.79 -21.37
C THR A 131 4.39 -3.27 -21.37
N ILE A 132 3.36 -3.58 -20.60
CA ILE A 132 2.73 -4.89 -20.48
C ILE A 132 1.39 -4.82 -21.20
N PRO A 133 1.21 -5.39 -22.40
CA PRO A 133 -0.11 -5.55 -23.01
C PRO A 133 -1.01 -6.37 -22.09
N ASN A 134 -2.16 -5.84 -21.73
CA ASN A 134 -3.10 -6.55 -20.87
C ASN A 134 -4.50 -5.96 -20.94
N GLU A 135 -5.47 -6.80 -21.29
CA GLU A 135 -6.89 -6.45 -21.20
C GLU A 135 -7.37 -6.62 -19.76
N SER A 136 -7.73 -5.51 -19.09
CA SER A 136 -8.22 -5.54 -17.73
C SER A 136 -9.73 -5.34 -17.64
N PRO A 137 -10.38 -5.86 -16.57
CA PRO A 137 -11.80 -5.61 -16.33
C PRO A 137 -12.16 -4.13 -16.11
N LYS A 138 -11.14 -3.28 -15.91
CA LYS A 138 -11.29 -1.83 -15.76
C LYS A 138 -11.26 -1.08 -17.08
N GLY A 139 -11.03 -1.78 -18.21
CA GLY A 139 -10.95 -1.20 -19.55
C GLY A 139 -9.56 -0.73 -19.96
N GLU A 140 -8.52 -1.20 -19.27
CA GLU A 140 -7.14 -0.94 -19.66
C GLU A 140 -6.68 -1.95 -20.71
N HIS A 141 -5.85 -1.49 -21.65
CA HIS A 141 -5.24 -2.34 -22.70
C HIS A 141 -3.75 -2.57 -22.48
N ALA A 142 -3.13 -1.84 -21.58
CA ALA A 142 -1.75 -2.03 -21.16
C ALA A 142 -1.49 -1.46 -19.77
N TRP A 143 -0.43 -1.99 -19.14
CA TRP A 143 0.13 -1.50 -17.87
C TRP A 143 1.59 -1.08 -18.04
N ARG A 144 2.15 -0.37 -17.07
CA ARG A 144 3.57 -0.08 -17.00
C ARG A 144 4.25 -0.96 -15.96
N LEU A 145 5.41 -1.53 -16.29
CA LEU A 145 6.34 -2.07 -15.33
C LEU A 145 7.47 -1.05 -15.18
N VAL A 146 7.64 -0.53 -13.98
CA VAL A 146 8.72 0.40 -13.62
C VAL A 146 9.78 -0.39 -12.88
N VAL A 147 11.02 -0.38 -13.36
CA VAL A 147 12.12 -1.18 -12.82
C VAL A 147 13.27 -0.28 -12.40
N GLN A 148 13.65 -0.36 -11.14
CA GLN A 148 14.87 0.22 -10.57
C GLN A 148 15.83 -0.92 -10.25
N GLN A 149 17.09 -0.84 -10.71
CA GLN A 149 18.06 -1.91 -10.56
C GLN A 149 19.39 -1.41 -10.02
N SER A 150 19.96 -2.16 -9.10
CA SER A 150 21.33 -1.96 -8.59
C SER A 150 22.06 -3.30 -8.61
N GLY A 151 22.85 -3.56 -9.66
CA GLY A 151 23.51 -4.84 -9.86
C GLY A 151 22.52 -5.99 -10.01
N ALA A 152 22.59 -6.98 -9.13
CA ALA A 152 21.65 -8.10 -9.10
C ALA A 152 20.34 -7.79 -8.36
N HIS A 153 20.28 -6.71 -7.57
CA HIS A 153 19.10 -6.30 -6.80
C HIS A 153 18.14 -5.47 -7.65
N LEU A 154 16.84 -5.74 -7.47
CA LEU A 154 15.79 -5.11 -8.25
C LEU A 154 14.63 -4.69 -7.35
N SER A 155 14.13 -3.48 -7.59
CA SER A 155 12.85 -3.00 -7.11
C SER A 155 11.97 -2.67 -8.32
N ALA A 156 10.77 -3.24 -8.38
CA ALA A 156 9.85 -3.04 -9.49
C ALA A 156 8.43 -2.79 -9.00
N ALA A 157 7.65 -2.06 -9.81
CA ALA A 157 6.21 -1.90 -9.58
C ALA A 157 5.46 -2.02 -10.90
N ILE A 158 4.28 -2.64 -10.87
CA ILE A 158 3.35 -2.63 -12.00
C ILE A 158 2.34 -1.52 -11.75
N LEU A 159 2.43 -0.46 -12.54
CA LEU A 159 1.53 0.70 -12.48
C LEU A 159 0.34 0.47 -13.42
N ARG A 160 -0.84 0.56 -12.86
CA ARG A 160 -2.16 0.39 -13.47
C ARG A 160 -2.97 1.67 -13.25
N VAL A 161 -4.16 1.72 -13.85
CA VAL A 161 -5.05 2.88 -13.69
C VAL A 161 -5.52 3.12 -12.25
N ASP A 162 -5.50 2.10 -11.39
CA ASP A 162 -5.87 2.25 -9.97
C ASP A 162 -4.68 2.46 -9.02
N GLY A 163 -3.47 2.59 -9.58
CA GLY A 163 -2.24 2.71 -8.83
C GLY A 163 -1.30 1.52 -9.04
N ASP A 164 -0.30 1.39 -8.22
CA ASP A 164 0.72 0.36 -8.40
C ASP A 164 0.58 -0.85 -7.45
N THR A 165 1.43 -1.83 -7.64
CA THR A 165 1.47 -3.06 -6.84
C THR A 165 2.17 -2.90 -5.50
N GLY A 166 2.73 -1.73 -5.18
CA GLY A 166 3.79 -1.57 -4.21
C GLY A 166 5.13 -2.11 -4.74
N ALA A 167 6.19 -1.85 -4.02
CA ALA A 167 7.53 -2.28 -4.41
C ALA A 167 7.68 -3.80 -4.31
N LEU A 168 7.85 -4.46 -5.46
CA LEU A 168 8.27 -5.84 -5.58
C LEU A 168 9.81 -5.85 -5.53
N VAL A 169 10.40 -6.44 -4.49
CA VAL A 169 11.86 -6.39 -4.28
C VAL A 169 12.47 -7.78 -4.26
N GLY A 170 13.71 -7.90 -4.73
CA GLY A 170 14.42 -9.16 -4.73
C GLY A 170 15.65 -9.16 -5.64
N ASP A 171 16.17 -10.35 -5.95
CA ASP A 171 17.46 -10.50 -6.57
C ASP A 171 17.41 -11.41 -7.80
N PHE A 172 18.44 -11.25 -8.65
CA PHE A 172 18.65 -12.13 -9.80
C PHE A 172 19.26 -13.46 -9.33
N ASN A 173 18.59 -14.55 -9.66
CA ASN A 173 19.03 -15.89 -9.35
C ASN A 173 18.55 -16.88 -10.41
N GLY A 174 19.43 -17.77 -10.87
CA GLY A 174 19.06 -18.85 -11.78
C GLY A 174 18.46 -18.40 -13.12
N GLY A 175 18.91 -17.25 -13.65
CA GLY A 175 18.45 -16.72 -14.95
C GLY A 175 17.21 -15.82 -14.91
N LYS A 176 16.68 -15.54 -13.73
CA LYS A 176 15.51 -14.70 -13.52
C LYS A 176 15.64 -13.85 -12.25
N PHE A 177 14.92 -12.74 -12.19
CA PHE A 177 14.70 -11.98 -10.95
C PHE A 177 13.53 -12.58 -10.18
N GLN A 178 13.74 -12.86 -8.88
CA GLN A 178 12.72 -13.37 -7.98
C GLN A 178 12.37 -12.29 -6.98
N LEU A 179 11.16 -11.74 -7.08
CA LEU A 179 10.73 -10.59 -6.33
C LEU A 179 9.52 -10.93 -5.46
N SER A 180 9.40 -10.24 -4.34
CA SER A 180 8.23 -10.35 -3.47
C SER A 180 7.77 -8.99 -2.96
N HIS A 181 6.51 -8.92 -2.57
CA HIS A 181 5.90 -7.82 -1.85
C HIS A 181 5.00 -8.37 -0.75
N PHE A 182 5.16 -7.86 0.47
CA PHE A 182 4.24 -8.12 1.57
C PHE A 182 4.19 -6.92 2.51
N ASP A 183 3.06 -6.23 2.57
CA ASP A 183 2.84 -5.05 3.40
C ASP A 183 1.79 -5.26 4.50
N GLY A 184 1.33 -6.51 4.64
CA GLY A 184 0.27 -6.88 5.58
C GLY A 184 -1.15 -6.83 4.98
N ALA A 185 -1.33 -6.22 3.81
CA ALA A 185 -2.57 -6.21 3.04
C ALA A 185 -2.38 -6.80 1.63
N ARG A 186 -1.30 -6.40 0.95
CA ARG A 186 -0.90 -6.95 -0.36
C ARG A 186 0.10 -8.09 -0.14
N ALA A 187 -0.01 -9.13 -0.96
CA ALA A 187 0.88 -10.28 -0.92
C ALA A 187 1.13 -10.74 -2.36
N SER A 188 2.37 -10.66 -2.85
CA SER A 188 2.70 -10.97 -4.23
C SER A 188 4.10 -11.59 -4.37
N LEU A 189 4.22 -12.51 -5.34
CA LEU A 189 5.50 -13.00 -5.87
C LEU A 189 5.56 -12.66 -7.33
N ALA A 190 6.70 -12.19 -7.81
CA ALA A 190 6.95 -11.99 -9.23
C ALA A 190 8.27 -12.64 -9.64
N GLU A 191 8.26 -13.31 -10.79
CA GLU A 191 9.46 -13.77 -11.46
C GLU A 191 9.56 -13.03 -12.79
N ILE A 192 10.70 -12.39 -13.05
CA ILE A 192 10.96 -11.65 -14.29
C ILE A 192 12.13 -12.30 -14.99
N THR A 193 11.86 -12.86 -16.17
CA THR A 193 12.85 -13.55 -17.00
C THR A 193 13.15 -12.72 -18.24
N PRO A 194 14.35 -12.15 -18.38
CA PRO A 194 14.79 -11.52 -19.63
C PRO A 194 14.90 -12.55 -20.77
N LYS A 195 14.45 -12.16 -21.98
CA LYS A 195 14.47 -13.01 -23.19
C LYS A 195 15.47 -12.48 -24.20
N ASP A 196 15.94 -13.37 -25.09
CA ASP A 196 16.91 -13.05 -26.15
C ASP A 196 16.39 -12.02 -27.17
N ASP A 197 15.07 -11.93 -27.34
CA ASP A 197 14.41 -10.94 -28.21
C ASP A 197 14.28 -9.55 -27.58
N GLY A 198 14.83 -9.37 -26.37
CA GLY A 198 14.80 -8.13 -25.61
C GLY A 198 13.48 -7.87 -24.89
N SER A 199 12.55 -8.82 -24.85
CA SER A 199 11.34 -8.77 -24.04
C SER A 199 11.58 -9.29 -22.60
N LEU A 200 10.60 -9.09 -21.73
CA LEU A 200 10.56 -9.72 -20.41
C LEU A 200 9.35 -10.65 -20.32
N GLU A 201 9.56 -11.86 -19.86
CA GLU A 201 8.48 -12.71 -19.37
C GLU A 201 8.28 -12.47 -17.88
N ILE A 202 7.04 -12.23 -17.46
CA ILE A 202 6.67 -11.94 -16.09
C ILE A 202 5.67 -12.98 -15.62
N GLU A 203 6.00 -13.71 -14.56
CA GLU A 203 5.05 -14.51 -13.82
C GLU A 203 4.71 -13.77 -12.53
N LEU A 204 3.44 -13.43 -12.33
CA LEU A 204 2.93 -12.75 -11.14
C LEU A 204 1.93 -13.66 -10.41
N ARG A 205 2.22 -13.96 -9.15
CA ARG A 205 1.30 -14.59 -8.22
C ARG A 205 0.82 -13.57 -7.21
N GLY A 206 -0.47 -13.40 -7.10
CA GLY A 206 -1.12 -12.55 -6.12
C GLY A 206 -1.99 -13.36 -5.16
N PHE A 207 -2.72 -12.63 -4.32
CA PHE A 207 -3.72 -13.20 -3.44
C PHE A 207 -4.66 -14.17 -4.18
N LYS A 208 -5.05 -15.28 -3.54
CA LYS A 208 -5.85 -16.38 -4.10
C LYS A 208 -5.17 -17.21 -5.19
N ASN A 209 -3.82 -17.33 -5.13
CA ASN A 209 -3.03 -18.20 -6.00
C ASN A 209 -3.30 -17.97 -7.52
N SER A 210 -3.63 -16.76 -7.89
CA SER A 210 -3.84 -16.38 -9.28
C SER A 210 -2.49 -16.17 -9.96
N LEU A 211 -1.96 -17.22 -10.61
CA LEU A 211 -0.79 -17.07 -11.49
C LEU A 211 -1.20 -16.38 -12.78
N LYS A 212 -0.60 -15.24 -13.05
CA LYS A 212 -0.73 -14.51 -14.30
C LYS A 212 0.62 -14.47 -15.01
N ARG A 213 0.60 -14.59 -16.33
CA ARG A 213 1.78 -14.48 -17.19
C ARG A 213 1.61 -13.33 -18.15
N PHE A 214 2.69 -12.54 -18.28
CA PHE A 214 2.72 -11.39 -19.16
C PHE A 214 4.02 -11.38 -19.95
N THR A 215 4.00 -10.73 -21.11
CA THR A 215 5.20 -10.34 -21.83
C THR A 215 5.28 -8.83 -21.82
N ALA A 216 6.40 -8.25 -21.37
CA ALA A 216 6.63 -6.83 -21.43
C ALA A 216 7.65 -6.49 -22.51
N VAL A 217 7.45 -5.32 -23.14
CA VAL A 217 8.38 -4.74 -24.10
C VAL A 217 8.87 -3.40 -23.61
N ARG A 218 10.06 -2.95 -24.03
CA ARG A 218 10.54 -1.62 -23.68
C ARG A 218 9.52 -0.56 -24.08
N ALA A 219 9.24 0.41 -23.20
CA ALA A 219 8.19 1.41 -23.44
C ALA A 219 8.44 2.25 -24.70
N ASP A 220 9.69 2.59 -24.99
CA ASP A 220 10.10 3.31 -26.21
C ASP A 220 9.90 2.51 -27.50
N GLN A 221 9.81 1.17 -27.42
CA GLN A 221 9.58 0.27 -28.54
C GLN A 221 8.11 -0.18 -28.66
N ALA A 222 7.29 0.07 -27.62
CA ALA A 222 5.92 -0.44 -27.56
C ALA A 222 5.10 -0.07 -28.82
N LYS A 223 5.12 1.19 -29.19
CA LYS A 223 4.38 1.71 -30.35
C LYS A 223 4.81 1.03 -31.68
N SER A 224 6.12 0.86 -31.89
CA SER A 224 6.63 0.21 -33.09
C SER A 224 6.31 -1.29 -33.16
N LYS A 225 6.06 -1.91 -32.00
CA LYS A 225 5.65 -3.32 -31.88
C LYS A 225 4.12 -3.49 -31.84
N GLY A 226 3.35 -2.41 -32.05
CA GLY A 226 1.87 -2.46 -32.06
C GLY A 226 1.25 -2.71 -30.69
N VAL A 227 2.00 -2.45 -29.60
CA VAL A 227 1.50 -2.59 -28.24
C VAL A 227 0.70 -1.34 -27.87
N PRO A 228 -0.52 -1.49 -27.29
CA PRO A 228 -1.34 -0.37 -26.85
C PRO A 228 -0.61 0.52 -25.82
N GLU A 229 -0.92 1.80 -25.83
CA GLU A 229 -0.49 2.70 -24.77
C GLU A 229 -1.23 2.38 -23.46
N PRO A 230 -0.57 2.46 -22.29
CA PRO A 230 -1.25 2.39 -21.01
C PRO A 230 -2.28 3.51 -20.86
N THR A 231 -3.43 3.17 -20.28
CA THR A 231 -4.53 4.12 -20.07
C THR A 231 -4.05 5.34 -19.29
N ASP A 232 -4.45 6.53 -19.76
CA ASP A 232 -4.22 7.77 -19.03
C ASP A 232 -5.18 7.84 -17.82
N PRO A 233 -4.67 7.93 -16.59
CA PRO A 233 -5.49 7.99 -15.40
C PRO A 233 -6.38 9.24 -15.33
N GLU A 234 -6.07 10.31 -16.08
CA GLU A 234 -6.90 11.52 -16.15
C GLU A 234 -8.08 11.38 -17.13
N GLU A 235 -8.00 10.44 -18.07
CA GLU A 235 -9.06 10.20 -19.05
C GLU A 235 -9.96 9.01 -18.70
N HIS A 236 -9.56 8.22 -17.68
CA HIS A 236 -10.24 6.99 -17.32
C HIS A 236 -11.66 7.22 -16.77
N THR A 237 -11.79 8.14 -15.83
CA THR A 237 -13.07 8.51 -15.21
C THR A 237 -13.53 9.88 -15.75
N ARG A 238 -14.82 10.06 -16.00
CA ARG A 238 -15.40 11.32 -16.46
C ARG A 238 -16.66 11.66 -15.67
N VAL A 239 -17.12 12.91 -15.76
CA VAL A 239 -18.46 13.30 -15.31
C VAL A 239 -19.40 13.42 -16.52
N LYS A 240 -20.69 13.12 -16.30
CA LYS A 240 -21.72 13.17 -17.34
C LYS A 240 -21.89 14.59 -17.90
N ASP A 241 -21.92 15.59 -17.02
CA ASP A 241 -21.98 17.00 -17.39
C ASP A 241 -20.94 17.79 -16.58
N PRO A 242 -19.87 18.29 -17.23
CA PRO A 242 -18.84 19.07 -16.56
C PRO A 242 -19.31 20.50 -16.18
N ASN A 243 -20.49 20.93 -16.66
CA ASN A 243 -21.05 22.23 -16.33
C ASN A 243 -21.89 22.22 -15.06
N GLU A 244 -22.27 21.05 -14.55
CA GLU A 244 -22.99 20.91 -13.31
C GLU A 244 -22.04 20.77 -12.11
N PRO A 245 -22.37 21.36 -10.94
CA PRO A 245 -21.61 21.14 -9.72
C PRO A 245 -21.60 19.67 -9.31
N PHE A 246 -20.45 19.20 -8.83
CA PHE A 246 -20.33 17.85 -8.29
C PHE A 246 -21.11 17.72 -6.98
N GLN A 247 -22.01 16.75 -6.91
CA GLN A 247 -22.93 16.60 -5.80
C GLN A 247 -22.55 15.40 -4.91
N PHE A 248 -22.59 15.62 -3.60
CA PHE A 248 -22.51 14.58 -2.60
C PHE A 248 -23.32 14.98 -1.36
N SER A 249 -23.85 13.99 -0.64
CA SER A 249 -24.55 14.18 0.64
C SER A 249 -24.52 12.87 1.39
N PHE A 250 -23.64 12.78 2.41
CA PHE A 250 -23.43 11.56 3.18
C PHE A 250 -23.19 11.90 4.65
N ALA A 251 -23.34 10.89 5.52
CA ALA A 251 -23.07 11.06 6.95
C ALA A 251 -21.56 11.03 7.22
N ASP A 252 -21.10 11.87 8.14
CA ASP A 252 -19.78 11.76 8.74
C ASP A 252 -19.76 10.66 9.82
N LEU A 253 -18.60 10.44 10.45
CA LEU A 253 -18.43 9.45 11.51
C LEU A 253 -19.25 9.74 12.79
N SER A 254 -19.79 10.94 12.95
CA SER A 254 -20.69 11.31 14.03
C SER A 254 -22.17 11.08 13.68
N GLY A 255 -22.47 10.75 12.44
CA GLY A 255 -23.82 10.60 11.90
C GLY A 255 -24.41 11.90 11.36
N LYS A 256 -23.68 13.02 11.38
CA LYS A 256 -24.12 14.30 10.82
C LYS A 256 -24.02 14.24 9.29
N THR A 257 -25.10 14.57 8.59
CA THR A 257 -25.09 14.71 7.14
C THR A 257 -24.29 15.95 6.74
N VAL A 258 -23.37 15.75 5.78
CA VAL A 258 -22.54 16.79 5.17
C VAL A 258 -22.73 16.70 3.66
N SER A 259 -22.94 17.86 3.01
CA SER A 259 -23.20 17.96 1.58
C SER A 259 -22.29 18.98 0.90
N ASN A 260 -22.19 18.88 -0.43
CA ASN A 260 -21.43 19.85 -1.25
C ASN A 260 -21.96 21.29 -1.14
N THR A 261 -23.18 21.50 -0.63
CA THR A 261 -23.78 22.84 -0.45
C THR A 261 -23.48 23.47 0.91
N ASP A 262 -22.82 22.74 1.81
CA ASP A 262 -22.49 23.24 3.13
C ASP A 262 -21.48 24.40 3.07
N GLU A 263 -21.59 25.31 4.02
CA GLU A 263 -20.81 26.56 4.05
C GLU A 263 -19.30 26.33 3.98
N GLN A 264 -18.82 25.25 4.58
CA GLN A 264 -17.38 24.90 4.57
C GLN A 264 -16.81 24.71 3.15
N PHE A 265 -17.63 24.34 2.16
CA PHE A 265 -17.20 24.13 0.76
C PHE A 265 -17.50 25.32 -0.14
N ARG A 266 -18.33 26.29 0.31
CA ARG A 266 -18.77 27.39 -0.52
C ARG A 266 -17.62 28.31 -0.92
N GLY A 267 -17.40 28.45 -2.23
CA GLY A 267 -16.33 29.29 -2.78
C GLY A 267 -14.92 28.77 -2.52
N LYS A 268 -14.79 27.50 -2.12
CA LYS A 268 -13.50 26.82 -1.92
C LYS A 268 -13.12 26.00 -3.16
N VAL A 269 -11.84 25.77 -3.32
CA VAL A 269 -11.34 24.67 -4.15
C VAL A 269 -11.53 23.40 -3.35
N VAL A 270 -12.16 22.39 -3.94
CA VAL A 270 -12.48 21.15 -3.21
C VAL A 270 -11.87 19.96 -3.91
N ILE A 271 -11.12 19.14 -3.17
CA ILE A 271 -10.77 17.80 -3.59
C ILE A 271 -11.82 16.84 -3.05
N VAL A 272 -12.49 16.10 -3.95
CA VAL A 272 -13.35 14.99 -3.58
C VAL A 272 -12.61 13.69 -3.86
N ASN A 273 -12.25 12.98 -2.81
CA ASN A 273 -11.49 11.74 -2.90
C ASN A 273 -12.38 10.53 -2.64
N VAL A 274 -12.57 9.69 -3.64
CA VAL A 274 -13.28 8.41 -3.52
C VAL A 274 -12.31 7.36 -3.01
N THR A 275 -12.57 6.83 -1.82
CA THR A 275 -11.59 6.04 -1.07
C THR A 275 -12.25 4.90 -0.28
N GLY A 276 -11.44 4.05 0.35
CA GLY A 276 -11.85 3.02 1.29
C GLY A 276 -10.67 2.56 2.14
N SER A 277 -10.87 2.38 3.46
CA SER A 277 -9.80 1.96 4.36
C SER A 277 -9.26 0.54 4.11
N TRP A 278 -9.95 -0.24 3.28
CA TRP A 278 -9.50 -1.55 2.80
C TRP A 278 -8.52 -1.49 1.63
N CYS A 279 -8.41 -0.34 0.96
CA CYS A 279 -7.70 -0.18 -0.30
C CYS A 279 -6.22 0.21 -0.07
N PRO A 280 -5.25 -0.63 -0.40
CA PRO A 280 -3.83 -0.31 -0.19
C PRO A 280 -3.35 0.95 -0.91
N ASN A 281 -3.78 1.18 -2.17
CA ASN A 281 -3.40 2.39 -2.90
C ASN A 281 -3.99 3.67 -2.27
N CYS A 282 -5.12 3.55 -1.55
CA CYS A 282 -5.68 4.65 -0.75
C CYS A 282 -4.82 4.94 0.48
N HIS A 283 -4.20 3.91 1.06
CA HIS A 283 -3.20 4.08 2.11
C HIS A 283 -1.94 4.79 1.59
N ASP A 284 -1.54 4.51 0.35
CA ASP A 284 -0.39 5.14 -0.28
C ASP A 284 -0.64 6.63 -0.60
N GLU A 285 -1.89 7.00 -0.97
CA GLU A 285 -2.29 8.38 -1.27
C GLU A 285 -2.50 9.24 -0.02
N ALA A 286 -3.03 8.67 1.08
CA ALA A 286 -3.47 9.41 2.25
C ALA A 286 -2.42 10.38 2.84
N PRO A 287 -1.13 10.03 2.98
CA PRO A 287 -0.10 10.97 3.46
C PRO A 287 0.04 12.20 2.58
N PHE A 288 -0.10 12.05 1.26
CA PHE A 288 0.01 13.17 0.32
C PHE A 288 -1.21 14.10 0.42
N LEU A 289 -2.42 13.57 0.55
CA LEU A 289 -3.61 14.39 0.78
C LEU A 289 -3.53 15.16 2.11
N VAL A 290 -3.00 14.55 3.16
CA VAL A 290 -2.76 15.22 4.45
C VAL A 290 -1.74 16.35 4.30
N GLU A 291 -0.65 16.15 3.53
CA GLU A 291 0.33 17.19 3.23
C GLU A 291 -0.31 18.36 2.47
N LEU A 292 -1.10 18.08 1.43
CA LEU A 292 -1.82 19.10 0.65
C LEU A 292 -2.81 19.88 1.50
N TYR A 293 -3.60 19.18 2.33
CA TYR A 293 -4.54 19.83 3.23
C TYR A 293 -3.84 20.77 4.21
N ARG A 294 -2.79 20.30 4.86
CA ARG A 294 -1.99 21.12 5.79
C ARG A 294 -1.40 22.37 5.11
N LYS A 295 -0.94 22.24 3.86
CA LYS A 295 -0.30 23.33 3.11
C LYS A 295 -1.31 24.36 2.61
N TYR A 296 -2.48 23.94 2.13
CA TYR A 296 -3.37 24.80 1.35
C TYR A 296 -4.74 25.10 1.98
N HIS A 297 -5.12 24.43 3.08
CA HIS A 297 -6.42 24.67 3.74
C HIS A 297 -6.64 26.14 4.10
N ALA A 298 -5.66 26.80 4.71
CA ALA A 298 -5.75 28.23 5.04
C ALA A 298 -5.84 29.15 3.80
N GLN A 299 -5.51 28.64 2.61
CA GLN A 299 -5.60 29.36 1.33
C GLN A 299 -6.91 29.10 0.59
N GLY A 300 -7.78 28.26 1.17
CA GLY A 300 -9.11 27.97 0.65
C GLY A 300 -9.24 26.63 -0.07
N LEU A 301 -8.36 25.66 0.21
CA LEU A 301 -8.55 24.27 -0.17
C LEU A 301 -9.37 23.55 0.89
N GLU A 302 -10.36 22.78 0.47
CA GLU A 302 -11.01 21.74 1.26
C GLU A 302 -10.78 20.37 0.65
N ILE A 303 -10.73 19.33 1.50
CA ILE A 303 -10.71 17.94 1.06
C ILE A 303 -11.88 17.22 1.72
N VAL A 304 -12.60 16.44 0.93
CA VAL A 304 -13.65 15.54 1.42
C VAL A 304 -13.40 14.13 0.89
N ALA A 305 -13.26 13.18 1.79
CA ALA A 305 -13.18 11.77 1.44
C ALA A 305 -14.59 11.17 1.41
N LEU A 306 -14.96 10.58 0.29
CA LEU A 306 -16.16 9.75 0.14
C LEU A 306 -15.72 8.29 0.33
N ASP A 307 -15.91 7.80 1.52
CA ASP A 307 -15.42 6.51 1.96
C ASP A 307 -16.45 5.41 1.72
N PHE A 308 -16.03 4.37 1.01
CA PHE A 308 -16.85 3.20 0.74
C PHE A 308 -16.29 2.00 1.48
N GLU A 309 -16.96 1.64 2.56
CA GLU A 309 -16.53 0.59 3.45
C GLU A 309 -17.29 -0.72 3.25
N GLU A 310 -16.62 -1.80 3.58
CA GLU A 310 -17.22 -3.12 3.62
C GLU A 310 -18.30 -3.20 4.71
N PRO A 311 -19.34 -4.05 4.56
CA PRO A 311 -20.50 -4.07 5.45
C PRO A 311 -20.15 -4.21 6.93
N GLU A 312 -19.10 -4.98 7.26
CA GLU A 312 -18.64 -5.18 8.64
C GLU A 312 -18.05 -3.88 9.21
N GLN A 313 -17.28 -3.13 8.41
CA GLN A 313 -16.64 -1.88 8.81
C GLN A 313 -17.63 -0.71 8.86
N ARG A 314 -18.73 -0.77 8.15
CA ARG A 314 -19.82 0.21 8.29
C ARG A 314 -20.55 0.08 9.63
N LYS A 315 -20.62 -1.13 10.20
CA LYS A 315 -21.21 -1.38 11.52
C LYS A 315 -20.24 -1.07 12.66
N ASP A 316 -18.96 -1.36 12.43
CA ASP A 316 -17.87 -1.13 13.37
C ASP A 316 -16.68 -0.51 12.61
N PRO A 317 -16.58 0.84 12.55
CA PRO A 317 -15.59 1.55 11.74
C PRO A 317 -14.19 1.56 12.37
N THR A 318 -13.82 0.54 13.13
CA THR A 318 -12.53 0.46 13.83
C THR A 318 -11.35 0.58 12.88
N ARG A 319 -11.40 -0.09 11.70
CA ARG A 319 -10.34 0.02 10.69
C ARG A 319 -10.23 1.43 10.14
N LEU A 320 -11.34 2.06 9.78
CA LEU A 320 -11.38 3.43 9.29
C LEU A 320 -10.86 4.42 10.34
N GLN A 321 -11.25 4.26 11.59
CA GLN A 321 -10.74 5.10 12.69
C GLN A 321 -9.23 4.93 12.86
N ALA A 322 -8.72 3.70 12.77
CA ALA A 322 -7.30 3.41 12.81
C ALA A 322 -6.54 4.02 11.61
N PHE A 323 -7.14 3.98 10.41
CA PHE A 323 -6.63 4.63 9.21
C PHE A 323 -6.52 6.16 9.39
N ILE A 324 -7.60 6.81 9.80
CA ILE A 324 -7.65 8.25 10.06
C ILE A 324 -6.58 8.66 11.09
N LYS A 325 -6.49 7.91 12.19
CA LYS A 325 -5.50 8.14 13.23
C LYS A 325 -4.07 7.95 12.76
N LYS A 326 -3.81 6.87 11.99
CA LYS A 326 -2.48 6.53 11.47
C LYS A 326 -1.90 7.65 10.61
N TYR A 327 -2.71 8.21 9.71
CA TYR A 327 -2.27 9.24 8.78
C TYR A 327 -2.47 10.67 9.29
N GLY A 328 -3.09 10.85 10.46
CA GLY A 328 -3.37 12.18 11.03
C GLY A 328 -4.31 12.99 10.13
N ILE A 329 -5.36 12.35 9.63
CA ILE A 329 -6.35 12.97 8.75
C ILE A 329 -7.23 13.92 9.55
N HIS A 330 -7.33 15.16 9.11
CA HIS A 330 -8.15 16.23 9.70
C HIS A 330 -9.17 16.82 8.75
N TYR A 331 -9.15 16.43 7.47
CA TYR A 331 -10.17 16.82 6.50
C TYR A 331 -11.45 15.98 6.66
N THR A 332 -12.53 16.43 6.00
CA THR A 332 -13.85 15.80 6.11
C THR A 332 -13.84 14.37 5.58
N TYR A 333 -14.37 13.44 6.36
CA TYR A 333 -14.50 12.02 6.02
C TYR A 333 -15.96 11.59 6.11
N LEU A 334 -16.54 11.08 5.01
CA LEU A 334 -17.96 10.75 4.89
C LEU A 334 -18.15 9.27 4.53
N LEU A 335 -19.01 8.59 5.26
CA LEU A 335 -19.39 7.20 4.99
C LEU A 335 -20.39 7.16 3.83
N ALA A 336 -19.89 7.00 2.59
CA ALA A 336 -20.69 7.10 1.38
C ALA A 336 -21.48 5.83 1.06
N GLY A 337 -20.96 4.66 1.40
CA GLY A 337 -21.65 3.40 1.10
C GLY A 337 -20.75 2.17 1.17
N GLU A 338 -21.15 1.13 0.45
CA GLU A 338 -20.33 -0.05 0.19
C GLU A 338 -19.66 0.05 -1.19
N PRO A 339 -18.52 -0.62 -1.43
CA PRO A 339 -17.86 -0.59 -2.74
C PRO A 339 -18.77 -0.99 -3.91
N SER A 340 -19.72 -1.90 -3.67
CA SER A 340 -20.73 -2.33 -4.64
C SER A 340 -21.76 -1.25 -4.99
N GLU A 341 -21.93 -0.23 -4.12
CA GLU A 341 -22.89 0.86 -4.30
C GLU A 341 -22.28 2.08 -5.02
N LEU A 342 -20.97 2.06 -5.33
CA LEU A 342 -20.20 3.21 -5.84
C LEU A 342 -20.92 3.96 -6.98
N GLN A 343 -21.33 3.26 -8.04
CA GLN A 343 -21.99 3.86 -9.19
C GLN A 343 -23.38 4.43 -8.86
N ALA A 344 -24.10 3.81 -7.93
CA ALA A 344 -25.42 4.28 -7.50
C ALA A 344 -25.32 5.52 -6.61
N LYS A 345 -24.26 5.62 -5.79
CA LYS A 345 -24.03 6.75 -4.87
C LYS A 345 -23.39 7.96 -5.53
N ILE A 346 -22.64 7.74 -6.63
CA ILE A 346 -22.01 8.81 -7.42
C ILE A 346 -22.49 8.71 -8.88
N PRO A 347 -23.79 8.93 -9.14
CA PRO A 347 -24.40 8.69 -10.47
C PRO A 347 -23.92 9.66 -11.53
N GLN A 348 -23.34 10.79 -11.18
CA GLN A 348 -22.77 11.77 -12.11
C GLN A 348 -21.44 11.34 -12.72
N ALA A 349 -20.74 10.37 -12.13
CA ALA A 349 -19.50 9.84 -12.69
C ALA A 349 -19.76 8.72 -13.71
N VAL A 350 -18.87 8.63 -14.69
CA VAL A 350 -18.85 7.61 -15.73
C VAL A 350 -17.51 6.87 -15.64
N ASN A 351 -17.53 5.55 -15.69
CA ASN A 351 -16.37 4.67 -15.58
C ASN A 351 -15.59 4.87 -14.26
N LEU A 352 -16.31 5.13 -13.17
CA LEU A 352 -15.74 5.23 -11.82
C LEU A 352 -15.57 3.82 -11.24
N ASN A 353 -14.40 3.21 -11.45
CA ASN A 353 -14.11 1.83 -11.07
C ASN A 353 -12.69 1.64 -10.51
N SER A 354 -12.01 2.74 -10.19
CA SER A 354 -10.64 2.76 -9.64
C SER A 354 -10.61 3.33 -8.23
N TRP A 355 -9.73 2.79 -7.41
CA TRP A 355 -9.51 3.18 -6.02
C TRP A 355 -8.03 3.48 -5.79
N PRO A 356 -7.67 4.69 -5.33
CA PRO A 356 -8.56 5.85 -5.16
C PRO A 356 -8.99 6.48 -6.50
N THR A 357 -9.95 7.42 -6.46
CA THR A 357 -10.21 8.35 -7.55
C THR A 357 -10.44 9.74 -6.98
N THR A 358 -9.73 10.72 -7.51
CA THR A 358 -9.69 12.09 -6.99
C THR A 358 -10.27 13.06 -8.01
N PHE A 359 -11.33 13.81 -7.60
CA PHE A 359 -11.95 14.88 -8.38
C PHE A 359 -11.46 16.23 -7.86
N PHE A 360 -11.04 17.11 -8.76
CA PHE A 360 -10.62 18.46 -8.47
C PHE A 360 -11.71 19.43 -8.86
N LEU A 361 -12.31 20.12 -7.88
CA LEU A 361 -13.40 21.05 -8.10
C LEU A 361 -12.91 22.49 -8.00
N GLY A 362 -13.36 23.32 -8.94
CA GLY A 362 -13.20 24.77 -8.86
C GLY A 362 -14.08 25.39 -7.78
N ARG A 363 -13.92 26.70 -7.52
CA ARG A 363 -14.67 27.44 -6.50
C ARG A 363 -16.17 27.50 -6.75
N ASP A 364 -16.62 27.18 -7.97
CA ASP A 364 -18.03 27.04 -8.39
C ASP A 364 -18.57 25.62 -8.19
N GLY A 365 -17.79 24.73 -7.60
CA GLY A 365 -18.14 23.33 -7.35
C GLY A 365 -18.10 22.42 -8.59
N LYS A 366 -17.69 22.91 -9.76
CA LYS A 366 -17.62 22.12 -10.99
C LYS A 366 -16.29 21.39 -11.10
N VAL A 367 -16.33 20.19 -11.70
CA VAL A 367 -15.13 19.38 -11.93
C VAL A 367 -14.21 20.05 -12.96
N ARG A 368 -12.94 20.17 -12.62
CA ARG A 368 -11.87 20.70 -13.48
C ARG A 368 -10.94 19.62 -13.98
N ALA A 369 -10.74 18.59 -13.18
CA ALA A 369 -9.94 17.43 -13.53
C ALA A 369 -10.36 16.22 -12.67
N ILE A 370 -10.00 15.05 -13.13
CA ILE A 370 -10.17 13.78 -12.41
C ILE A 370 -8.86 13.00 -12.57
N HIS A 371 -8.43 12.35 -11.51
CA HIS A 371 -7.31 11.42 -11.56
C HIS A 371 -7.71 10.10 -10.93
N ALA A 372 -7.62 9.01 -11.69
CA ALA A 372 -7.85 7.66 -11.22
C ALA A 372 -6.57 7.06 -10.66
N GLY A 373 -6.64 6.43 -9.49
CA GLY A 373 -5.51 5.75 -8.84
C GLY A 373 -4.49 6.70 -8.23
N PHE A 374 -3.43 6.09 -7.71
CA PHE A 374 -2.30 6.79 -7.14
C PHE A 374 -1.01 6.03 -7.47
N ALA A 375 -0.11 6.65 -8.22
CA ALA A 375 1.24 6.14 -8.43
C ALA A 375 2.04 6.34 -7.14
N ALA A 376 2.24 5.27 -6.37
CA ALA A 376 2.96 5.28 -5.09
C ALA A 376 4.49 5.42 -5.31
N PRO A 377 5.30 5.58 -4.24
CA PRO A 377 6.75 5.76 -4.37
C PRO A 377 7.47 4.68 -5.18
N ALA A 378 6.98 3.44 -5.17
CA ALA A 378 7.52 2.35 -5.99
C ALA A 378 7.49 2.62 -7.50
N SER A 379 6.59 3.50 -7.95
CA SER A 379 6.47 3.93 -9.34
C SER A 379 7.52 4.99 -9.76
N GLY A 380 8.45 5.40 -8.85
CA GLY A 380 9.57 6.29 -9.16
C GLY A 380 9.13 7.64 -9.72
N ASP A 381 9.61 7.99 -10.93
CA ASP A 381 9.32 9.27 -11.57
C ASP A 381 7.84 9.53 -11.79
N PHE A 382 7.01 8.49 -11.94
CA PHE A 382 5.55 8.65 -12.05
C PHE A 382 4.93 9.18 -10.75
N ASN A 383 5.42 8.78 -9.59
CA ASN A 383 5.00 9.35 -8.30
C ASN A 383 5.39 10.83 -8.19
N VAL A 384 6.64 11.15 -8.58
CA VAL A 384 7.15 12.53 -8.54
C VAL A 384 6.34 13.43 -9.47
N ALA A 385 6.06 12.98 -10.70
CA ALA A 385 5.26 13.70 -11.68
C ALA A 385 3.83 13.92 -11.17
N LEU A 386 3.16 12.87 -10.69
CA LEU A 386 1.80 12.96 -10.15
C LEU A 386 1.68 13.98 -9.01
N LYS A 387 2.60 13.93 -8.04
CA LYS A 387 2.59 14.88 -6.92
C LYS A 387 2.81 16.32 -7.36
N LYS A 388 3.73 16.53 -8.31
CA LYS A 388 4.01 17.85 -8.89
C LYS A 388 2.78 18.38 -9.63
N GLU A 389 2.22 17.62 -10.56
CA GLU A 389 1.05 18.00 -11.37
C GLU A 389 -0.18 18.28 -10.50
N THR A 390 -0.43 17.44 -9.49
CA THR A 390 -1.50 17.66 -8.51
C THR A 390 -1.30 18.97 -7.74
N THR A 391 -0.08 19.25 -7.30
CA THR A 391 0.26 20.47 -6.57
C THR A 391 0.06 21.72 -7.45
N GLU A 392 0.59 21.71 -8.67
CA GLU A 392 0.44 22.81 -9.64
C GLU A 392 -1.04 23.05 -9.99
N ARG A 393 -1.82 21.99 -10.13
CA ARG A 393 -3.28 22.07 -10.37
C ARG A 393 -4.00 22.76 -9.23
N ILE A 394 -3.71 22.39 -7.99
CA ILE A 394 -4.30 23.03 -6.80
C ILE A 394 -3.91 24.50 -6.73
N GLU A 395 -2.65 24.84 -6.93
CA GLU A 395 -2.16 26.22 -6.91
C GLU A 395 -2.84 27.07 -8.01
N LYS A 396 -3.01 26.52 -9.21
CA LYS A 396 -3.76 27.15 -10.29
C LYS A 396 -5.21 27.41 -9.89
N LEU A 397 -5.92 26.40 -9.38
CA LEU A 397 -7.33 26.55 -8.97
C LEU A 397 -7.49 27.56 -7.82
N LEU A 398 -6.56 27.58 -6.87
CA LEU A 398 -6.57 28.56 -5.77
C LEU A 398 -6.35 29.98 -6.25
N SER A 399 -5.57 30.17 -7.33
CA SER A 399 -5.31 31.49 -7.94
C SER A 399 -6.49 32.01 -8.78
N GLU A 400 -7.43 31.18 -9.17
CA GLU A 400 -8.61 31.58 -9.93
C GLU A 400 -9.50 32.49 -9.07
N ASN A 401 -9.74 33.72 -9.55
CA ASN A 401 -10.68 34.63 -8.88
C ASN A 401 -12.08 34.09 -8.99
N VAL A 402 -12.83 34.15 -7.88
CA VAL A 402 -14.28 33.97 -7.89
C VAL A 402 -14.89 35.11 -8.71
N ARG A 403 -15.05 34.92 -10.03
CA ARG A 403 -15.98 35.79 -10.77
C ARG A 403 -17.35 35.48 -10.21
N ALA A 404 -17.86 36.41 -9.39
CA ALA A 404 -19.22 36.37 -8.92
C ALA A 404 -20.12 36.19 -10.15
N SER A 405 -20.73 35.01 -10.29
CA SER A 405 -21.86 34.82 -11.16
C SER A 405 -22.98 35.66 -10.56
N ARG A 406 -23.18 36.84 -11.15
CA ARG A 406 -24.36 37.67 -10.94
C ARG A 406 -25.57 37.03 -11.61
#